data_f1d7cd7d6d037a858d6e8dd5cf73b52e
#
_entry.id   f1d7cd7d6d037a858d6e8dd5cf73b52e
#
_cell.length_a   1.000
_cell.length_b   1.000
_cell.length_c   1.000
_cell.angle_alpha   90.00
_cell.angle_beta   90.00
_cell.angle_gamma   90.00
#
_symmetry.space_group_name_H-M   'P 1'
#
loop_
_entity.id
_entity.type
_entity.pdbx_description
1 polymer ?
#
loop_
_entity_poly.entity_id
_entity_poly.type
_entity_poly.pdbx_seq_one_letter_code
_entity_poly.pdbx_strand_id
1 'polypeptide(L)'
;MKEIIFVSGASRGIGNSIAKYFAEKGHIVLGTSRSKFKFDTQSDKLIPIQLDITSREDVKNCFKYLKEQNLLPSVLINNAGITSDQLFL
;
A
#
# COMPACT_ATOMS: atom_id res chain seq x y z
N MET A 1 -19.45 1.66 0.56
CA MET A 1 -18.82 0.37 0.29
C MET A 1 -17.34 0.44 0.60
N LYS A 2 -16.83 -0.57 1.27
CA LYS A 2 -15.41 -0.58 1.67
C LYS A 2 -14.56 -1.25 0.60
N GLU A 3 -13.40 -0.66 0.35
CA GLU A 3 -12.43 -1.18 -0.59
C GLU A 3 -11.14 -1.56 0.13
N ILE A 4 -10.29 -2.30 -0.54
CA ILE A 4 -8.92 -2.54 -0.09
C ILE A 4 -8.04 -1.76 -1.04
N ILE A 5 -7.34 -0.76 -0.52
CA ILE A 5 -6.60 0.21 -1.32
C ILE A 5 -5.11 0.04 -1.07
N PHE A 6 -4.36 -0.13 -2.14
CA PHE A 6 -2.90 -0.29 -2.07
C PHE A 6 -2.29 1.05 -2.48
N VAL A 7 -1.47 1.62 -1.60
CA VAL A 7 -0.81 2.91 -1.83
C VAL A 7 0.69 2.70 -1.76
N SER A 8 1.40 2.89 -2.86
CA SER A 8 2.86 2.83 -2.83
C SER A 8 3.42 4.15 -2.33
N GLY A 9 4.56 4.09 -1.60
CA GLY A 9 5.18 5.29 -1.07
C GLY A 9 4.35 5.97 0.00
N ALA A 10 3.88 5.20 0.98
CA ALA A 10 2.92 5.70 1.97
C ALA A 10 3.55 6.12 3.30
N SER A 11 4.88 6.05 3.43
CA SER A 11 5.51 6.35 4.73
C SER A 11 5.52 7.83 5.06
N ARG A 12 5.38 8.69 4.07
CA ARG A 12 5.41 10.14 4.29
C ARG A 12 4.79 10.86 3.09
N GLY A 13 4.60 12.18 3.23
CA GLY A 13 4.18 13.05 2.16
C GLY A 13 2.78 12.75 1.66
N ILE A 14 2.61 12.87 0.35
CA ILE A 14 1.29 12.72 -0.30
C ILE A 14 0.74 11.32 -0.10
N GLY A 15 1.60 10.30 -0.25
CA GLY A 15 1.15 8.92 -0.06
C GLY A 15 0.62 8.65 1.34
N ASN A 16 1.28 9.21 2.34
CA ASN A 16 0.82 9.08 3.72
C ASN A 16 -0.54 9.76 3.92
N SER A 17 -0.71 10.96 3.35
CA SER A 17 -1.97 11.68 3.44
C SER A 17 -3.11 10.94 2.74
N ILE A 18 -2.83 10.36 1.58
CA ILE A 18 -3.82 9.58 0.85
C ILE A 18 -4.24 8.36 1.68
N ALA A 19 -3.28 7.67 2.25
CA ALA A 19 -3.55 6.48 3.04
C ALA A 19 -4.46 6.81 4.23
N LYS A 20 -4.14 7.87 4.96
CA LYS A 20 -4.93 8.27 6.11
C LYS A 20 -6.32 8.71 5.72
N TYR A 21 -6.44 9.41 4.59
CA TYR A 21 -7.74 9.87 4.09
C TYR A 21 -8.69 8.68 3.87
N PHE A 22 -8.21 7.67 3.16
CA PHE A 22 -9.06 6.53 2.84
C PHE A 22 -9.35 5.66 4.06
N ALA A 23 -8.40 5.56 4.98
CA ALA A 23 -8.65 4.83 6.23
C ALA A 23 -9.74 5.49 7.05
N GLU A 24 -9.77 6.83 7.07
CA GLU A 24 -10.83 7.57 7.76
C GLU A 24 -12.20 7.32 7.13
N LYS A 25 -12.24 7.04 5.83
CA LYS A 25 -13.48 6.73 5.13
C LYS A 25 -13.91 5.27 5.35
N GLY A 26 -13.13 4.51 6.10
CA GLY A 26 -13.49 3.12 6.42
C GLY A 26 -12.90 2.08 5.49
N HIS A 27 -12.05 2.48 4.55
CA HIS A 27 -11.39 1.53 3.67
C HIS A 27 -10.17 0.93 4.35
N ILE A 28 -9.82 -0.28 3.96
CA ILE A 28 -8.56 -0.89 4.39
C ILE A 28 -7.47 -0.38 3.44
N VAL A 29 -6.39 0.13 4.01
CA VAL A 29 -5.30 0.71 3.22
C VAL A 29 -4.01 -0.05 3.49
N LEU A 30 -3.45 -0.61 2.42
CA LEU A 30 -2.15 -1.28 2.43
C LEU A 30 -1.14 -0.26 1.94
N GLY A 31 -0.38 0.32 2.86
CA GLY A 31 0.59 1.36 2.51
C GLY A 31 1.99 0.79 2.49
N THR A 32 2.73 1.01 1.41
CA THR A 32 4.06 0.43 1.28
C THR A 32 5.16 1.47 1.33
N SER A 33 6.33 1.00 1.76
CA SER A 33 7.57 1.75 1.71
C SER A 33 8.71 0.77 1.55
N ARG A 34 9.78 1.21 0.93
CA ARG A 34 10.97 0.38 0.78
C ARG A 34 11.58 0.07 2.14
N SER A 35 11.54 1.03 3.05
CA SER A 35 12.04 0.85 4.41
C SER A 35 10.89 0.49 5.34
N LYS A 36 11.22 -0.26 6.39
CA LYS A 36 10.22 -0.58 7.41
C LYS A 36 9.72 0.71 8.05
N PHE A 37 8.41 0.80 8.23
CA PHE A 37 7.80 1.99 8.81
C PHE A 37 6.51 1.62 9.52
N LYS A 38 5.96 2.57 10.25
CA LYS A 38 4.60 2.46 10.78
C LYS A 38 3.93 3.83 10.68
N PHE A 39 2.61 3.80 10.59
CA PHE A 39 1.87 5.05 10.52
C PHE A 39 1.88 5.75 11.87
N ASP A 40 1.88 7.07 11.83
CA ASP A 40 1.82 7.89 13.04
C ASP A 40 0.42 7.92 13.66
N THR A 41 -0.57 7.49 12.90
CA THR A 41 -1.96 7.40 13.35
C THR A 41 -2.29 5.94 13.61
N GLN A 42 -2.79 5.63 14.79
CA GLN A 42 -3.21 4.27 15.09
C GLN A 42 -4.56 3.99 14.46
N SER A 43 -4.61 2.97 13.61
CA SER A 43 -5.83 2.54 12.97
C SER A 43 -5.66 1.10 12.52
N ASP A 44 -6.64 0.26 12.78
CA ASP A 44 -6.62 -1.11 12.31
C ASP A 44 -6.83 -1.20 10.79
N LYS A 45 -7.14 -0.07 10.16
CA LYS A 45 -7.34 -0.02 8.70
C LYS A 45 -6.10 0.43 7.95
N LEU A 46 -5.06 0.88 8.67
CA LEU A 46 -3.79 1.27 8.06
C LEU A 46 -2.78 0.14 8.30
N ILE A 47 -2.44 -0.56 7.23
CA ILE A 47 -1.53 -1.71 7.30
C ILE A 47 -0.23 -1.35 6.60
N PRO A 48 0.88 -1.17 7.34
CA PRO A 48 2.16 -0.86 6.71
C PRO A 48 2.80 -2.13 6.17
N ILE A 49 3.36 -2.02 4.98
CA ILE A 49 4.01 -3.12 4.29
C ILE A 49 5.37 -2.66 3.80
N GLN A 50 6.42 -3.39 4.15
CA GLN A 50 7.74 -3.14 3.60
C GLN A 50 7.83 -3.85 2.25
N LEU A 51 8.09 -3.08 1.19
CA LEU A 51 8.09 -3.62 -0.15
C LEU A 51 8.97 -2.77 -1.05
N ASP A 52 9.89 -3.43 -1.74
CA ASP A 52 10.66 -2.80 -2.82
C ASP A 52 9.88 -2.96 -4.11
N ILE A 53 9.19 -1.92 -4.54
CA ILE A 53 8.33 -1.97 -5.72
C ILE A 53 9.11 -2.08 -7.03
N THR A 54 10.44 -1.91 -6.98
CA THR A 54 11.27 -2.13 -8.17
C THR A 54 11.68 -3.58 -8.32
N SER A 55 11.43 -4.42 -7.32
CA SER A 55 11.76 -5.83 -7.36
C SER A 55 10.53 -6.64 -7.74
N ARG A 56 10.58 -7.28 -8.91
CA ARG A 56 9.47 -8.12 -9.36
C ARG A 56 9.18 -9.26 -8.39
N GLU A 57 10.24 -9.83 -7.85
CA GLU A 57 10.09 -10.94 -6.90
C GLU A 57 9.40 -10.48 -5.62
N ASP A 58 9.80 -9.31 -5.10
CA ASP A 58 9.17 -8.76 -3.91
C ASP A 58 7.69 -8.49 -4.13
N VAL A 59 7.36 -7.89 -5.28
CA VAL A 59 5.98 -7.58 -5.61
C VAL A 59 5.16 -8.86 -5.74
N LYS A 60 5.71 -9.86 -6.43
CA LYS A 60 5.03 -11.14 -6.59
C LYS A 60 4.76 -11.80 -5.24
N ASN A 61 5.77 -11.83 -4.38
CA ASN A 61 5.63 -12.45 -3.06
C ASN A 61 4.66 -11.68 -2.18
N CYS A 62 4.66 -10.37 -2.29
CA CYS A 62 3.74 -9.53 -1.55
C CYS A 62 2.29 -9.84 -1.91
N PHE A 63 1.98 -9.87 -3.20
CA PHE A 63 0.61 -10.14 -3.62
C PHE A 63 0.18 -11.57 -3.34
N LYS A 64 1.11 -12.52 -3.39
CA LYS A 64 0.81 -13.89 -2.97
C LYS A 64 0.39 -13.93 -1.50
N TYR A 65 1.13 -13.23 -0.65
CA TYR A 65 0.81 -13.12 0.76
C TYR A 65 -0.56 -12.46 0.97
N LEU A 66 -0.81 -11.36 0.27
CA LEU A 66 -2.08 -10.65 0.39
C LEU A 66 -3.26 -11.53 -0.03
N LYS A 67 -3.06 -12.32 -1.07
CA LYS A 67 -4.09 -13.24 -1.51
C LYS A 67 -4.40 -14.27 -0.43
N GLU A 68 -3.36 -14.78 0.22
CA GLU A 68 -3.53 -15.77 1.31
C GLU A 68 -4.26 -15.16 2.50
N GLN A 69 -4.11 -13.86 2.72
CA GLN A 69 -4.75 -13.15 3.82
C GLN A 69 -6.11 -12.57 3.45
N ASN A 70 -6.60 -12.81 2.25
CA ASN A 70 -7.84 -12.21 1.73
C ASN A 70 -7.78 -10.68 1.72
N LEU A 71 -6.61 -10.14 1.37
CA LEU A 71 -6.39 -8.71 1.34
C LEU A 71 -5.95 -8.21 -0.02
N LEU A 72 -6.34 -8.90 -1.10
CA LEU A 72 -6.02 -8.41 -2.44
C LEU A 72 -6.68 -7.05 -2.66
N PRO A 73 -5.91 -6.06 -3.11
CA PRO A 73 -6.47 -4.74 -3.30
C PRO A 73 -7.41 -4.67 -4.49
N SER A 74 -8.44 -3.85 -4.37
CA SER A 74 -9.34 -3.51 -5.46
C SER A 74 -8.97 -2.18 -6.10
N VAL A 75 -8.15 -1.37 -5.44
CA VAL A 75 -7.69 -0.08 -5.94
C VAL A 75 -6.19 0.02 -5.73
N LEU A 76 -5.48 0.46 -6.77
CA LEU A 76 -4.04 0.64 -6.71
C LEU A 76 -3.73 2.11 -6.93
N ILE A 77 -3.04 2.73 -5.97
CA ILE A 77 -2.59 4.11 -6.07
C ILE A 77 -1.07 4.11 -6.10
N ASN A 78 -0.52 4.47 -7.26
CA ASN A 78 0.92 4.46 -7.47
C ASN A 78 1.48 5.84 -7.19
N ASN A 79 2.05 6.01 -6.00
CA ASN A 79 2.56 7.30 -5.54
C ASN A 79 4.08 7.29 -5.30
N ALA A 80 4.77 6.21 -5.61
CA ALA A 80 6.15 6.03 -5.15
C ALA A 80 7.20 6.83 -5.93
N GLY A 81 6.82 7.67 -6.88
CA GLY A 81 7.77 8.54 -7.59
C GLY A 81 8.56 7.87 -8.69
N ILE A 82 8.23 6.64 -9.06
CA ILE A 82 8.81 5.97 -10.22
C ILE A 82 7.77 5.90 -11.32
N THR A 83 8.20 5.51 -12.52
CA THR A 83 7.25 5.36 -13.63
C THR A 83 6.28 4.23 -13.32
N SER A 84 5.00 4.54 -13.41
CA SER A 84 3.95 3.62 -12.99
C SER A 84 3.89 2.36 -13.84
N ASP A 85 4.23 2.46 -15.10
CA ASP A 85 4.21 1.32 -16.00
C ASP A 85 5.24 0.25 -15.65
N GLN A 86 6.22 0.57 -14.82
CA GLN A 86 7.20 -0.40 -14.35
C GLN A 86 6.73 -1.15 -13.11
N LEU A 87 5.69 -0.66 -12.47
CA LEU A 87 5.27 -1.17 -11.17
C LEU A 87 4.34 -2.37 -11.28
N PHE A 88 3.41 -2.33 -12.20
CA PHE A 88 2.34 -3.33 -12.26
C PHE A 88 2.22 -4.02 -13.61
N LEU A 89 3.29 -4.05 -14.36
CA LEU A 89 3.29 -4.76 -15.64
C LEU A 89 3.47 -6.26 -15.51
#